data_6baea42010770b51fe15bf500ae5fef8
#
_entry.id   6baea42010770b51fe15bf500ae5fef8
#
_cell.length_a   1.000
_cell.length_b   1.000
_cell.length_c   1.000
_cell.angle_alpha   90.00
_cell.angle_beta   90.00
_cell.angle_gamma   90.00
#
_symmetry.space_group_name_H-M   'P 1'
#
loop_
_entity.id
_entity.type
_entity.pdbx_description
1 polymer ?
#
loop_
_entity_poly.entity_id
_entity_poly.type
_entity_poly.pdbx_seq_one_letter_code
_entity_poly.pdbx_strand_id
1 'polypeptide(L)'
;MDTDKPGTKRRGLGAALLVAVLALALFAPSAGAQVFPNQTLIRIPATGTQGPATPYPSTINVTGMTGAVTNVTATITGFSHTFPSDVDILLVGPSGQNVVLLADTGGSTDVNNATITFNQASLNSVPTPIVPGTFRPTNGGAFTGPAPAPPPPYGSSLAIFNGTVPNGAWNLFVFDDAAGDTGQITLGWSLDVTTNGPTISSFAPATGPAGTPIVITGTNLTGATAVTFGGVPAAAFTVNSPTTITATVPANAVSGPITVTTPNGSASSTANFAVSPPPTITSFTPTSGKVGTQITVTGTNLTGATALTVGGAAATGVTVSSPTQLTATIPPGAGAGTLQVTTPGGSGSSSSAFQVIHSRRVSLSLTRTRARGSVTATDGFTKCASGIPIQLQVRSRGRWRRVSSDLTTTTGRFSFSNSAAGRYRAVAPHANLSSGDICNRGASSSARRSSRR
;
A
#
# COMPACT_ATOMS: atom_id res chain seq x y z
N MET A 1 -63.48 49.62 -4.13
CA MET A 1 -62.69 49.27 -5.30
C MET A 1 -61.34 48.91 -4.76
N ASP A 2 -61.28 47.94 -4.31
CA ASP A 2 -60.75 46.61 -4.35
C ASP A 2 -59.24 46.59 -4.59
N THR A 3 -58.50 46.33 -3.53
CA THR A 3 -57.06 46.09 -3.55
C THR A 3 -56.74 44.84 -2.76
N ASP A 4 -56.55 43.81 -3.48
CA ASP A 4 -56.16 42.51 -3.00
C ASP A 4 -54.66 42.49 -2.66
N LYS A 5 -54.28 42.05 -1.43
CA LYS A 5 -52.91 41.82 -0.99
C LYS A 5 -52.64 40.32 -0.95
N PRO A 6 -51.61 39.81 -1.58
CA PRO A 6 -51.21 38.39 -1.37
C PRO A 6 -50.37 38.21 -0.09
N GLY A 7 -50.75 37.19 0.66
CA GLY A 7 -50.14 36.78 1.95
C GLY A 7 -48.74 36.23 1.81
N THR A 8 -47.87 36.67 2.71
CA THR A 8 -46.53 36.16 2.97
C THR A 8 -46.58 34.85 3.72
N LYS A 9 -46.25 33.72 3.06
CA LYS A 9 -45.95 32.44 3.69
C LYS A 9 -44.57 32.50 4.36
N ARG A 10 -44.55 32.51 5.70
CA ARG A 10 -43.36 32.25 6.51
C ARG A 10 -42.90 30.80 6.27
N ARG A 11 -41.74 30.61 5.62
CA ARG A 11 -41.02 29.36 5.62
C ARG A 11 -40.24 29.27 6.95
N GLY A 12 -40.59 28.28 7.77
CA GLY A 12 -39.85 27.93 8.96
C GLY A 12 -38.45 27.41 8.57
N LEU A 13 -37.40 28.04 9.05
CA LEU A 13 -36.05 27.51 9.03
C LEU A 13 -35.98 26.39 10.07
N GLY A 14 -35.98 25.14 9.58
CA GLY A 14 -35.57 24.00 10.39
C GLY A 14 -34.05 24.10 10.64
N ALA A 15 -33.67 24.37 11.89
CA ALA A 15 -32.28 24.27 12.32
C ALA A 15 -31.85 22.82 12.25
N ALA A 16 -31.10 22.44 11.21
CA ALA A 16 -30.39 21.18 11.17
C ALA A 16 -29.23 21.27 12.16
N LEU A 17 -29.34 20.53 13.26
CA LEU A 17 -28.28 20.33 14.24
C LEU A 17 -27.19 19.48 13.58
N LEU A 18 -26.13 20.14 13.12
CA LEU A 18 -24.93 19.48 12.61
C LEU A 18 -24.18 18.88 13.81
N VAL A 19 -24.42 17.62 14.12
CA VAL A 19 -23.58 16.86 15.06
C VAL A 19 -22.23 16.65 14.37
N ALA A 20 -21.27 17.50 14.68
CA ALA A 20 -19.86 17.25 14.33
C ALA A 20 -19.40 16.03 15.14
N VAL A 21 -19.41 14.87 14.50
CA VAL A 21 -18.69 13.70 15.00
C VAL A 21 -17.21 14.06 14.89
N LEU A 22 -16.63 14.46 16.01
CA LEU A 22 -15.19 14.61 16.16
C LEU A 22 -14.60 13.20 16.05
N ALA A 23 -14.17 12.81 14.84
CA ALA A 23 -13.39 11.62 14.64
C ALA A 23 -12.11 11.80 15.45
N LEU A 24 -12.05 11.11 16.60
CA LEU A 24 -10.83 10.96 17.38
C LEU A 24 -9.87 10.18 16.47
N ALA A 25 -9.00 10.90 15.78
CA ALA A 25 -7.89 10.29 15.05
C ALA A 25 -7.05 9.54 16.09
N LEU A 26 -7.16 8.24 16.11
CA LEU A 26 -6.23 7.36 16.81
C LEU A 26 -4.88 7.58 16.15
N PHE A 27 -4.09 8.52 16.66
CA PHE A 27 -2.72 8.71 16.24
C PHE A 27 -1.98 7.41 16.49
N ALA A 28 -1.45 6.80 15.45
CA ALA A 28 -0.52 5.69 15.59
C ALA A 28 0.64 6.15 16.47
N PRO A 29 1.11 5.31 17.44
CA PRO A 29 2.22 5.67 18.30
C PRO A 29 3.45 6.01 17.44
N SER A 30 3.96 7.22 17.57
CA SER A 30 5.20 7.62 16.91
C SER A 30 6.36 7.36 17.85
N ALA A 31 7.41 6.72 17.37
CA ALA A 31 8.72 6.77 17.99
C ALA A 31 9.42 8.03 17.48
N GLY A 32 10.14 8.68 18.33
CA GLY A 32 10.77 9.97 18.08
C GLY A 32 10.32 11.01 19.09
N ALA A 33 10.67 12.25 18.88
CA ALA A 33 10.27 13.35 19.74
C ALA A 33 8.79 13.68 19.53
N GLN A 34 8.01 13.72 20.62
CA GLN A 34 6.61 14.17 20.61
C GLN A 34 6.38 15.17 21.70
N VAL A 35 5.70 16.27 21.39
CA VAL A 35 5.39 17.36 22.32
C VAL A 35 3.97 17.20 22.85
N PHE A 36 3.86 17.25 24.17
CA PHE A 36 2.61 17.18 24.92
C PHE A 36 2.39 18.51 25.66
N PRO A 37 1.47 19.38 25.23
CA PRO A 37 1.20 20.66 25.89
C PRO A 37 0.15 20.53 26.98
N ASN A 38 0.31 21.34 28.05
CA ASN A 38 -0.74 21.72 28.99
C ASN A 38 -0.73 23.25 29.14
N GLN A 39 -1.64 23.90 28.43
CA GLN A 39 -1.74 25.38 28.38
C GLN A 39 -2.54 25.98 29.53
N THR A 40 -2.83 25.21 30.57
CA THR A 40 -3.55 25.69 31.74
C THR A 40 -2.70 26.71 32.52
N LEU A 41 -3.28 27.87 32.83
CA LEU A 41 -2.66 28.86 33.69
C LEU A 41 -2.29 28.23 35.05
N ILE A 42 -1.07 28.46 35.52
CA ILE A 42 -0.60 28.07 36.84
C ILE A 42 -0.38 29.38 37.64
N ARG A 43 -1.11 29.57 38.72
CA ARG A 43 -0.95 30.71 39.65
C ARG A 43 0.00 30.38 40.79
N ILE A 44 0.91 31.27 41.13
CA ILE A 44 2.01 31.03 42.09
C ILE A 44 2.02 32.18 43.12
N PRO A 45 1.74 31.93 44.38
CA PRO A 45 1.04 30.77 44.90
C PRO A 45 -0.44 30.77 44.47
N ALA A 46 -1.19 29.72 44.84
CA ALA A 46 -2.64 29.65 44.54
C ALA A 46 -3.42 30.74 45.22
N THR A 47 -3.09 31.03 46.47
CA THR A 47 -3.68 32.08 47.33
C THR A 47 -2.63 32.58 48.32
N GLY A 48 -2.71 33.85 48.71
CA GLY A 48 -1.70 34.47 49.61
C GLY A 48 -0.45 34.84 48.84
N THR A 49 0.71 34.78 49.56
CA THR A 49 2.02 35.14 49.04
C THR A 49 3.08 34.04 49.31
N GLN A 50 2.66 32.86 49.70
CA GLN A 50 3.51 31.67 49.91
C GLN A 50 2.65 30.44 49.82
N GLY A 51 3.15 29.36 49.20
CA GLY A 51 2.49 28.08 49.16
C GLY A 51 2.44 27.42 47.78
N PRO A 52 1.70 26.32 47.66
CA PRO A 52 1.56 25.62 46.41
C PRO A 52 0.82 26.42 45.35
N ALA A 53 1.24 26.25 44.09
CA ALA A 53 0.56 26.82 42.95
C ALA A 53 -0.81 26.15 42.69
N THR A 54 -1.58 26.73 41.83
CA THR A 54 -2.83 26.10 41.37
C THR A 54 -2.83 26.00 39.82
N PRO A 55 -2.99 24.79 39.24
CA PRO A 55 -3.13 23.46 39.86
C PRO A 55 -1.82 22.96 40.52
N TYR A 56 -1.94 22.05 41.47
CA TYR A 56 -0.81 21.42 42.17
C TYR A 56 -1.10 19.91 42.36
N PRO A 57 -0.56 19.01 41.49
CA PRO A 57 0.28 19.30 40.34
C PRO A 57 -0.49 19.78 39.12
N SER A 58 0.25 20.42 38.19
CA SER A 58 -0.19 20.54 36.80
C SER A 58 0.23 19.30 36.01
N THR A 59 -0.75 18.58 35.43
CA THR A 59 -0.49 17.23 34.87
C THR A 59 -0.57 17.22 33.35
N ILE A 60 0.37 16.54 32.70
CA ILE A 60 0.33 16.13 31.30
C ILE A 60 0.20 14.61 31.25
N ASN A 61 -0.84 14.11 30.55
CA ASN A 61 -1.00 12.68 30.32
C ASN A 61 -0.36 12.31 28.97
N VAL A 62 0.80 11.68 29.00
CA VAL A 62 1.46 11.15 27.81
C VAL A 62 0.81 9.82 27.44
N THR A 63 0.44 9.67 26.17
CA THR A 63 -0.16 8.45 25.64
C THR A 63 0.34 8.16 24.23
N GLY A 64 0.30 6.89 23.81
CA GLY A 64 0.61 6.49 22.45
C GLY A 64 2.10 6.41 22.10
N MET A 65 3.01 6.65 23.05
CA MET A 65 4.46 6.48 22.84
C MET A 65 4.84 5.00 22.92
N THR A 66 5.82 4.59 22.11
CA THR A 66 6.40 3.25 22.15
C THR A 66 7.88 3.30 22.53
N GLY A 67 8.38 2.19 23.07
CA GLY A 67 9.76 2.10 23.54
C GLY A 67 10.00 2.79 24.88
N ALA A 68 11.26 2.89 25.26
CA ALA A 68 11.71 3.55 26.46
C ALA A 68 12.13 5.00 26.15
N VAL A 69 11.98 5.88 27.13
CA VAL A 69 12.44 7.27 27.07
C VAL A 69 13.94 7.32 26.79
N THR A 70 14.37 8.16 25.86
CA THR A 70 15.78 8.46 25.58
C THR A 70 16.14 9.91 25.86
N ASN A 71 15.16 10.80 25.85
CA ASN A 71 15.33 12.20 26.21
C ASN A 71 14.00 12.81 26.65
N VAL A 72 14.07 13.75 27.59
CA VAL A 72 12.94 14.59 28.05
C VAL A 72 13.38 16.05 28.04
N THR A 73 12.52 16.92 27.53
CA THR A 73 12.66 18.37 27.60
C THR A 73 11.37 18.94 28.16
N ALA A 74 11.44 19.82 29.14
CA ALA A 74 10.30 20.52 29.71
C ALA A 74 10.39 22.02 29.41
N THR A 75 9.32 22.61 28.86
CA THR A 75 9.24 24.05 28.54
C THR A 75 8.13 24.69 29.33
N ILE A 76 8.46 25.72 30.10
CA ILE A 76 7.55 26.57 30.84
C ILE A 76 7.35 27.86 30.06
N THR A 77 6.10 28.23 29.78
CA THR A 77 5.79 29.36 28.88
C THR A 77 5.00 30.45 29.62
N GLY A 78 5.56 31.65 29.61
CA GLY A 78 4.93 32.78 30.24
C GLY A 78 5.13 32.86 31.75
N PHE A 79 6.31 32.45 32.22
CA PHE A 79 6.69 32.55 33.65
C PHE A 79 6.88 34.02 34.06
N SER A 80 6.20 34.42 35.11
CA SER A 80 6.31 35.74 35.75
C SER A 80 6.31 35.57 37.25
N HIS A 81 7.22 36.22 37.95
CA HIS A 81 7.27 36.24 39.41
C HIS A 81 8.04 37.50 39.89
N THR A 82 7.62 38.06 41.01
CA THR A 82 8.28 39.27 41.56
C THR A 82 9.55 38.95 42.36
N PHE A 83 9.75 37.70 42.77
CA PHE A 83 10.99 37.23 43.38
C PHE A 83 11.28 35.78 42.94
N PRO A 84 11.85 35.56 41.75
CA PRO A 84 11.93 34.25 41.11
C PRO A 84 12.68 33.19 41.92
N SER A 85 13.59 33.55 42.80
CA SER A 85 14.30 32.59 43.63
C SER A 85 13.41 31.87 44.67
N ASP A 86 12.21 32.41 44.96
CA ASP A 86 11.26 31.78 45.88
C ASP A 86 10.40 30.69 45.20
N VAL A 87 10.61 30.47 43.87
CA VAL A 87 9.83 29.50 43.08
C VAL A 87 10.59 28.22 42.87
N ASP A 88 10.06 27.17 43.41
CA ASP A 88 10.52 25.80 43.24
C ASP A 88 9.70 25.04 42.22
N ILE A 89 10.33 24.31 41.29
CA ILE A 89 9.66 23.54 40.24
C ILE A 89 10.21 22.13 40.21
N LEU A 90 9.35 21.13 40.47
CA LEU A 90 9.67 19.71 40.44
C LEU A 90 8.88 19.01 39.31
N LEU A 91 9.57 18.25 38.46
CA LEU A 91 8.96 17.37 37.47
C LEU A 91 9.00 15.92 37.96
N VAL A 92 7.88 15.23 37.91
CA VAL A 92 7.73 13.82 38.28
C VAL A 92 7.18 13.03 37.10
N GLY A 93 7.87 11.96 36.70
CA GLY A 93 7.45 11.07 35.60
C GLY A 93 6.49 9.97 36.07
N PRO A 94 5.91 9.20 35.11
CA PRO A 94 4.85 8.23 35.41
C PRO A 94 5.29 7.08 36.33
N SER A 95 6.57 6.75 36.37
CA SER A 95 7.11 5.69 37.23
C SER A 95 7.67 6.24 38.55
N GLY A 96 7.41 7.52 38.89
CA GLY A 96 7.81 8.13 40.14
C GLY A 96 9.22 8.77 40.16
N GLN A 97 10.00 8.62 39.07
CA GLN A 97 11.26 9.36 38.94
C GLN A 97 10.95 10.86 38.92
N ASN A 98 11.83 11.63 39.55
CA ASN A 98 11.62 13.06 39.71
C ASN A 98 12.91 13.86 39.54
N VAL A 99 12.76 15.13 39.18
CA VAL A 99 13.89 16.06 39.04
C VAL A 99 13.46 17.47 39.42
N VAL A 100 14.25 18.15 40.21
CA VAL A 100 14.08 19.59 40.43
C VAL A 100 14.57 20.33 39.18
N LEU A 101 13.65 21.04 38.51
CA LEU A 101 13.97 21.83 37.33
C LEU A 101 14.55 23.19 37.71
N LEU A 102 13.94 23.82 38.72
CA LEU A 102 14.33 25.11 39.28
C LEU A 102 14.10 25.10 40.79
N ALA A 103 15.04 25.56 41.59
CA ALA A 103 14.82 25.92 43.01
C ALA A 103 15.90 26.93 43.45
N ASP A 104 15.54 27.85 44.32
CA ASP A 104 16.40 28.92 44.90
C ASP A 104 17.27 29.61 43.81
N THR A 105 16.69 29.89 42.64
CA THR A 105 17.46 30.35 41.47
C THR A 105 16.69 31.50 40.77
N GLY A 106 17.41 32.49 40.28
CA GLY A 106 16.85 33.61 39.54
C GLY A 106 17.00 34.98 40.25
N GLY A 107 17.25 34.94 41.54
CA GLY A 107 17.49 36.15 42.36
C GLY A 107 16.22 36.95 42.64
N SER A 108 16.40 38.21 43.02
CA SER A 108 15.34 39.11 43.49
C SER A 108 14.81 40.07 42.41
N THR A 109 15.26 39.86 41.16
CA THR A 109 14.78 40.71 40.02
C THR A 109 13.55 40.07 39.40
N ASP A 110 12.49 40.89 39.24
CA ASP A 110 11.24 40.44 38.58
C ASP A 110 11.50 39.76 37.27
N VAL A 111 10.89 38.60 37.08
CA VAL A 111 10.80 37.95 35.78
C VAL A 111 9.40 38.22 35.21
N ASN A 112 9.32 38.53 33.91
CA ASN A 112 8.06 38.82 33.25
C ASN A 112 7.94 38.08 31.93
N ASN A 113 6.91 37.22 31.83
CA ASN A 113 6.54 36.51 30.62
C ASN A 113 7.70 35.71 29.97
N ALA A 114 8.58 35.13 30.80
CA ALA A 114 9.72 34.34 30.27
C ALA A 114 9.30 32.96 29.79
N THR A 115 9.91 32.52 28.68
CA THR A 115 9.87 31.10 28.25
C THR A 115 11.18 30.44 28.64
N ILE A 116 11.12 29.40 29.47
CA ILE A 116 12.27 28.67 29.99
C ILE A 116 12.15 27.22 29.55
N THR A 117 13.15 26.72 28.82
CA THR A 117 13.23 25.32 28.39
C THR A 117 14.31 24.60 29.18
N PHE A 118 13.93 23.53 29.88
CA PHE A 118 14.87 22.67 30.58
C PHE A 118 15.28 21.50 29.68
N ASN A 119 16.56 21.46 29.32
CA ASN A 119 17.15 20.43 28.47
C ASN A 119 18.49 19.99 29.05
N GLN A 120 18.66 18.68 29.28
CA GLN A 120 19.90 18.12 29.87
C GLN A 120 21.13 18.39 29.01
N ALA A 121 20.99 18.49 27.69
CA ALA A 121 22.09 18.79 26.76
C ALA A 121 22.57 20.25 26.83
N SER A 122 21.83 21.16 27.47
CA SER A 122 22.29 22.53 27.66
C SER A 122 23.53 22.59 28.60
N LEU A 123 24.50 23.39 28.19
CA LEU A 123 25.68 23.65 28.99
C LEU A 123 25.44 24.73 30.05
N ASN A 124 24.41 25.55 29.89
CA ASN A 124 24.10 26.69 30.73
C ASN A 124 23.09 26.33 31.83
N SER A 125 23.33 26.82 33.04
CA SER A 125 22.32 26.89 34.08
C SER A 125 21.42 28.10 33.92
N VAL A 126 20.26 28.10 34.56
CA VAL A 126 19.35 29.27 34.58
C VAL A 126 20.15 30.43 35.22
N PRO A 127 20.24 31.60 34.54
CA PRO A 127 21.02 32.73 35.03
C PRO A 127 20.25 33.54 36.09
N THR A 128 20.98 34.39 36.77
CA THR A 128 20.44 35.42 37.65
C THR A 128 20.76 36.78 37.06
N PRO A 129 19.78 37.63 36.68
CA PRO A 129 18.31 37.37 36.65
C PRO A 129 17.92 36.35 35.59
N ILE A 130 16.74 35.75 35.76
CA ILE A 130 16.14 34.82 34.76
C ILE A 130 15.88 35.57 33.46
N VAL A 131 16.31 34.96 32.37
CA VAL A 131 16.02 35.38 30.97
C VAL A 131 15.41 34.21 30.19
N PRO A 132 14.61 34.48 29.14
CA PRO A 132 14.15 33.42 28.26
C PRO A 132 15.34 32.63 27.66
N GLY A 133 15.18 31.30 27.56
CA GLY A 133 16.26 30.48 27.01
C GLY A 133 16.14 29.00 27.31
N THR A 134 17.20 28.26 26.88
CA THR A 134 17.30 26.81 27.14
C THR A 134 18.44 26.57 28.11
N PHE A 135 18.12 25.89 29.20
CA PHE A 135 19.01 25.66 30.32
C PHE A 135 18.96 24.19 30.77
N ARG A 136 19.98 23.72 31.47
CA ARG A 136 19.86 22.47 32.21
C ARG A 136 19.06 22.73 33.51
N PRO A 137 18.47 21.69 34.13
CA PRO A 137 17.90 21.81 35.46
C PRO A 137 18.87 22.51 36.41
N THR A 138 18.40 23.51 37.14
CA THR A 138 19.22 24.37 37.99
C THR A 138 18.62 24.42 39.36
N ASN A 139 19.35 23.86 40.33
CA ASN A 139 18.92 23.74 41.71
C ASN A 139 19.94 24.47 42.60
N GLY A 140 19.55 25.61 43.18
CA GLY A 140 20.35 26.39 44.16
C GLY A 140 20.11 25.96 45.60
N GLY A 141 19.04 25.21 45.86
CA GLY A 141 18.60 24.75 47.16
C GLY A 141 17.76 23.48 47.14
N ALA A 142 16.93 23.23 48.11
CA ALA A 142 16.12 22.05 48.24
C ALA A 142 14.65 22.38 47.89
N PHE A 143 14.00 21.59 47.00
CA PHE A 143 12.56 21.62 46.82
C PHE A 143 11.86 21.25 48.15
N THR A 144 10.98 22.11 48.65
CA THR A 144 10.32 21.94 49.95
C THR A 144 8.78 21.86 49.87
N GLY A 145 8.24 21.70 48.69
CA GLY A 145 6.79 21.67 48.42
C GLY A 145 6.04 20.56 49.16
N PRO A 146 4.81 20.83 49.63
CA PRO A 146 4.00 19.89 50.40
C PRO A 146 3.48 18.72 49.58
N ALA A 147 2.85 17.74 50.24
CA ALA A 147 2.07 16.72 49.58
C ALA A 147 0.98 17.36 48.67
N PRO A 148 0.66 16.78 47.51
CA PRO A 148 1.03 15.43 47.03
C PRO A 148 2.37 15.34 46.27
N ALA A 149 3.25 16.36 46.34
CA ALA A 149 4.60 16.17 45.80
C ALA A 149 5.31 15.00 46.53
N PRO A 150 6.10 14.17 45.82
CA PRO A 150 6.82 13.07 46.45
C PRO A 150 7.85 13.59 47.46
N PRO A 151 8.21 12.80 48.48
CA PRO A 151 9.29 13.16 49.38
C PRO A 151 10.68 13.05 48.71
N PRO A 152 11.72 13.72 49.22
CA PRO A 152 13.08 13.56 48.75
C PRO A 152 13.58 12.11 48.92
N PRO A 153 14.64 11.66 48.23
CA PRO A 153 15.57 12.50 47.45
C PRO A 153 15.07 12.86 46.06
N TYR A 154 15.46 14.05 45.58
CA TYR A 154 15.14 14.52 44.24
C TYR A 154 16.35 14.44 43.31
N GLY A 155 16.10 14.11 42.03
CA GLY A 155 17.10 14.15 40.99
C GLY A 155 17.48 15.57 40.57
N SER A 156 18.66 15.71 39.97
CA SER A 156 19.17 16.98 39.42
C SER A 156 19.39 16.92 37.90
N SER A 157 19.02 15.82 37.26
CA SER A 157 19.26 15.59 35.84
C SER A 157 18.03 14.96 35.21
N LEU A 158 17.59 15.51 34.05
CA LEU A 158 16.51 14.93 33.21
C LEU A 158 16.85 13.53 32.66
N ALA A 159 18.16 13.14 32.67
CA ALA A 159 18.57 11.81 32.29
C ALA A 159 18.03 10.69 33.22
N ILE A 160 17.49 11.04 34.40
CA ILE A 160 16.84 10.09 35.34
C ILE A 160 15.62 9.40 34.67
N PHE A 161 15.01 10.03 33.67
CA PHE A 161 13.89 9.48 32.92
C PHE A 161 14.32 8.50 31.81
N ASN A 162 15.58 8.47 31.41
CA ASN A 162 16.07 7.57 30.35
C ASN A 162 15.87 6.10 30.75
N GLY A 163 15.39 5.29 29.79
CA GLY A 163 15.06 3.88 30.02
C GLY A 163 13.71 3.64 30.68
N THR A 164 12.97 4.69 31.09
CA THR A 164 11.67 4.55 31.74
C THR A 164 10.52 4.47 30.73
N VAL A 165 9.33 4.08 31.23
CA VAL A 165 8.10 4.06 30.42
C VAL A 165 7.63 5.50 30.18
N PRO A 166 7.38 5.90 28.91
CA PRO A 166 6.98 7.27 28.60
C PRO A 166 5.52 7.57 28.96
N ASN A 167 4.62 6.58 28.82
CA ASN A 167 3.17 6.77 28.94
C ASN A 167 2.71 6.83 30.39
N GLY A 168 1.77 7.74 30.67
CA GLY A 168 1.20 7.98 31.98
C GLY A 168 1.20 9.45 32.34
N ALA A 169 0.94 9.73 33.62
CA ALA A 169 0.88 11.09 34.15
C ALA A 169 2.28 11.63 34.43
N TRP A 170 2.60 12.76 33.82
CA TRP A 170 3.76 13.59 34.13
C TRP A 170 3.26 14.79 34.91
N ASN A 171 3.80 15.02 36.10
CA ASN A 171 3.31 15.99 37.05
C ASN A 171 4.34 17.10 37.28
N LEU A 172 3.93 18.34 37.08
CA LEU A 172 4.71 19.53 37.41
C LEU A 172 4.19 20.10 38.73
N PHE A 173 5.02 20.07 39.76
CA PHE A 173 4.74 20.71 41.01
C PHE A 173 5.48 22.05 41.06
N VAL A 174 4.73 23.13 41.32
CA VAL A 174 5.28 24.48 41.46
C VAL A 174 4.92 24.99 42.82
N PHE A 175 5.90 25.50 43.59
CA PHE A 175 5.76 25.93 44.96
C PHE A 175 6.50 27.23 45.16
N ASP A 176 5.90 28.14 45.90
CA ASP A 176 6.51 29.38 46.38
C ASP A 176 6.84 29.21 47.87
N ASP A 177 8.11 29.22 48.24
CA ASP A 177 8.58 28.86 49.56
C ASP A 177 8.83 30.06 50.49
N ALA A 178 8.68 31.29 50.01
CA ALA A 178 8.80 32.50 50.80
C ALA A 178 7.60 33.45 50.65
N ALA A 179 7.32 34.20 51.72
CA ALA A 179 6.18 35.11 51.74
C ALA A 179 6.58 36.51 51.23
N GLY A 180 5.63 37.16 50.54
CA GLY A 180 5.78 38.55 50.08
C GLY A 180 5.54 38.77 48.62
N ASP A 181 5.57 37.72 47.82
CA ASP A 181 5.65 37.72 46.39
C ASP A 181 4.55 36.90 45.72
N THR A 182 4.34 37.08 44.43
CA THR A 182 3.35 36.34 43.67
C THR A 182 3.78 36.24 42.19
N GLY A 183 3.26 35.22 41.51
CA GLY A 183 3.54 35.03 40.10
C GLY A 183 2.57 34.11 39.37
N GLN A 184 2.92 33.73 38.18
CA GLN A 184 2.12 32.81 37.35
C GLN A 184 2.92 32.27 36.17
N ILE A 185 2.44 31.18 35.62
CA ILE A 185 2.83 30.66 34.31
C ILE A 185 1.61 30.76 33.40
N THR A 186 1.58 31.77 32.54
CA THR A 186 0.33 32.21 31.86
C THR A 186 -0.11 31.24 30.76
N LEU A 187 0.84 30.58 30.08
CA LEU A 187 0.57 29.68 28.96
C LEU A 187 0.93 28.20 29.31
N GLY A 188 1.09 27.95 30.63
CA GLY A 188 1.34 26.60 31.13
C GLY A 188 2.71 26.05 30.72
N TRP A 189 2.76 24.76 30.44
CA TRP A 189 4.00 24.06 30.13
C TRP A 189 3.81 22.98 29.09
N SER A 190 4.90 22.53 28.49
CA SER A 190 4.93 21.41 27.56
C SER A 190 6.07 20.45 27.89
N LEU A 191 5.85 19.19 27.54
CA LEU A 191 6.82 18.13 27.67
C LEU A 191 7.14 17.58 26.28
N ASP A 192 8.43 17.57 25.91
CA ASP A 192 8.93 16.88 24.73
C ASP A 192 9.58 15.57 25.18
N VAL A 193 9.05 14.45 24.74
CA VAL A 193 9.52 13.11 25.10
C VAL A 193 10.02 12.39 23.84
N THR A 194 11.26 11.94 23.88
CA THR A 194 11.85 11.12 22.81
C THR A 194 12.01 9.68 23.29
N THR A 195 11.72 8.71 22.43
CA THR A 195 11.84 7.28 22.74
C THR A 195 12.64 6.53 21.68
N ASN A 196 13.04 5.29 21.99
CA ASN A 196 13.72 4.36 21.06
C ASN A 196 12.79 3.34 20.39
N GLY A 197 11.48 3.53 20.44
CA GLY A 197 10.52 2.68 19.75
C GLY A 197 10.63 2.79 18.21
N PRO A 198 10.12 1.80 17.45
CA PRO A 198 10.10 1.87 15.99
C PRO A 198 9.15 2.94 15.46
N THR A 199 9.41 3.45 14.24
CA THR A 199 8.44 4.23 13.46
C THR A 199 8.29 3.67 12.07
N ILE A 200 7.16 3.99 11.42
CA ILE A 200 6.97 3.82 9.97
C ILE A 200 6.63 5.19 9.39
N SER A 201 7.51 5.75 8.57
CA SER A 201 7.28 7.03 7.90
C SER A 201 6.61 6.85 6.53
N SER A 202 6.93 5.76 5.81
CA SER A 202 6.36 5.46 4.50
C SER A 202 6.55 3.99 4.13
N PHE A 203 5.85 3.56 3.07
CA PHE A 203 6.09 2.28 2.42
C PHE A 203 5.75 2.38 0.93
N ALA A 204 6.40 1.55 0.11
CA ALA A 204 6.18 1.48 -1.33
C ALA A 204 6.43 0.06 -1.86
N PRO A 205 5.62 -0.39 -2.86
CA PRO A 205 4.40 0.24 -3.40
C PRO A 205 3.24 0.27 -2.39
N ALA A 206 2.27 1.18 -2.60
CA ALA A 206 1.10 1.33 -1.72
C ALA A 206 0.03 0.25 -1.94
N THR A 207 0.10 -0.46 -3.06
CA THR A 207 -0.85 -1.51 -3.44
C THR A 207 -0.12 -2.68 -4.09
N GLY A 208 -0.65 -3.88 -3.97
CA GLY A 208 -0.11 -5.06 -4.66
C GLY A 208 -0.83 -6.35 -4.31
N PRO A 209 -0.65 -7.40 -5.12
CA PRO A 209 -1.12 -8.75 -4.81
C PRO A 209 -0.23 -9.44 -3.78
N ALA A 210 -0.64 -10.64 -3.37
CA ALA A 210 0.22 -11.56 -2.65
C ALA A 210 1.55 -11.78 -3.40
N GLY A 211 2.65 -11.88 -2.65
CA GLY A 211 4.00 -12.02 -3.19
C GLY A 211 4.70 -10.71 -3.57
N THR A 212 4.01 -9.56 -3.52
CA THR A 212 4.63 -8.25 -3.80
C THR A 212 5.63 -7.89 -2.70
N PRO A 213 6.89 -7.53 -3.03
CA PRO A 213 7.83 -6.97 -2.07
C PRO A 213 7.50 -5.50 -1.79
N ILE A 214 7.38 -5.15 -0.52
CA ILE A 214 7.11 -3.79 -0.03
C ILE A 214 8.33 -3.31 0.73
N VAL A 215 8.86 -2.15 0.35
CA VAL A 215 9.90 -1.46 1.11
C VAL A 215 9.23 -0.55 2.15
N ILE A 216 9.52 -0.79 3.41
CA ILE A 216 9.02 -0.03 4.56
C ILE A 216 10.17 0.86 5.03
N THR A 217 9.91 2.16 5.17
CA THR A 217 10.88 3.15 5.66
C THR A 217 10.42 3.70 7.02
N GLY A 218 11.34 3.87 7.94
CA GLY A 218 11.03 4.34 9.29
C GLY A 218 12.30 4.61 10.11
N THR A 219 12.19 4.50 11.44
CA THR A 219 13.34 4.59 12.36
C THR A 219 13.28 3.44 13.37
N ASN A 220 14.43 3.12 13.96
CA ASN A 220 14.56 2.09 15.01
C ASN A 220 13.99 0.72 14.61
N LEU A 221 14.14 0.34 13.31
CA LEU A 221 13.63 -0.92 12.77
C LEU A 221 14.57 -2.11 13.02
N THR A 222 15.76 -1.88 13.56
CA THR A 222 16.73 -2.94 13.92
C THR A 222 16.11 -3.94 14.88
N GLY A 223 16.33 -5.23 14.61
CA GLY A 223 15.81 -6.32 15.46
C GLY A 223 14.30 -6.54 15.32
N ALA A 224 13.68 -6.07 14.23
CA ALA A 224 12.26 -6.37 13.98
C ALA A 224 12.02 -7.88 14.04
N THR A 225 11.00 -8.27 14.81
CA THR A 225 10.60 -9.66 15.06
C THR A 225 9.35 -10.04 14.27
N ALA A 226 8.56 -9.07 13.85
CA ALA A 226 7.36 -9.29 13.04
C ALA A 226 7.03 -8.10 12.14
N VAL A 227 6.46 -8.41 10.97
CA VAL A 227 5.80 -7.46 10.07
C VAL A 227 4.43 -8.02 9.71
N THR A 228 3.37 -7.20 9.73
CA THR A 228 2.03 -7.63 9.34
C THR A 228 1.41 -6.68 8.32
N PHE A 229 0.50 -7.20 7.49
CA PHE A 229 -0.33 -6.46 6.52
C PHE A 229 -1.79 -6.61 6.93
N GLY A 230 -2.43 -5.53 7.41
CA GLY A 230 -3.79 -5.60 7.94
C GLY A 230 -3.95 -6.63 9.06
N GLY A 231 -2.93 -6.80 9.90
CA GLY A 231 -2.89 -7.81 10.97
C GLY A 231 -2.42 -9.20 10.55
N VAL A 232 -2.26 -9.50 9.24
CA VAL A 232 -1.80 -10.81 8.75
C VAL A 232 -0.26 -10.79 8.63
N PRO A 233 0.46 -11.78 9.22
CA PRO A 233 1.92 -11.86 9.14
C PRO A 233 2.43 -11.87 7.71
N ALA A 234 3.48 -11.10 7.43
CA ALA A 234 4.19 -11.11 6.15
C ALA A 234 4.68 -12.53 5.80
N ALA A 235 4.68 -12.87 4.50
CA ALA A 235 5.19 -14.16 4.03
C ALA A 235 6.69 -14.32 4.33
N ALA A 236 7.43 -13.23 4.26
CA ALA A 236 8.82 -13.09 4.65
C ALA A 236 9.14 -11.60 4.84
N PHE A 237 10.17 -11.29 5.62
CA PHE A 237 10.73 -9.93 5.67
C PHE A 237 12.23 -9.97 5.96
N THR A 238 12.91 -8.90 5.60
CA THR A 238 14.35 -8.69 5.84
C THR A 238 14.56 -7.26 6.34
N VAL A 239 15.27 -7.11 7.44
CA VAL A 239 15.73 -5.82 7.97
C VAL A 239 16.98 -5.43 7.17
N ASN A 240 16.85 -4.48 6.25
CA ASN A 240 17.95 -4.03 5.38
C ASN A 240 18.88 -3.05 6.11
N SER A 241 18.31 -2.22 7.00
CA SER A 241 19.03 -1.21 7.78
C SER A 241 18.19 -0.80 9.00
N PRO A 242 18.74 0.02 9.92
CA PRO A 242 17.95 0.61 11.02
C PRO A 242 16.73 1.41 10.57
N THR A 243 16.65 1.78 9.26
CA THR A 243 15.60 2.64 8.72
C THR A 243 14.78 1.98 7.60
N THR A 244 15.11 0.76 7.18
CA THR A 244 14.42 0.09 6.07
C THR A 244 14.21 -1.41 6.31
N ILE A 245 12.99 -1.88 5.97
CA ILE A 245 12.63 -3.30 5.93
C ILE A 245 12.03 -3.58 4.55
N THR A 246 12.36 -4.73 3.97
CA THR A 246 11.62 -5.29 2.81
C THR A 246 10.75 -6.43 3.31
N ALA A 247 9.43 -6.36 3.08
CA ALA A 247 8.47 -7.38 3.50
C ALA A 247 7.63 -7.85 2.31
N THR A 248 7.32 -9.14 2.27
CA THR A 248 6.52 -9.75 1.20
C THR A 248 5.07 -9.90 1.62
N VAL A 249 4.15 -9.40 0.80
CA VAL A 249 2.70 -9.50 1.04
C VAL A 249 2.28 -10.98 1.12
N PRO A 250 1.60 -11.42 2.19
CA PRO A 250 1.18 -12.81 2.34
C PRO A 250 -0.02 -13.16 1.45
N ALA A 251 -0.24 -14.46 1.20
CA ALA A 251 -1.30 -14.95 0.31
C ALA A 251 -2.71 -14.56 0.78
N ASN A 252 -2.91 -14.44 2.07
CA ASN A 252 -4.18 -14.09 2.72
C ASN A 252 -4.18 -12.67 3.30
N ALA A 253 -3.33 -11.79 2.79
CA ALA A 253 -3.26 -10.39 3.22
C ALA A 253 -4.63 -9.72 3.18
N VAL A 254 -4.87 -8.84 4.14
CA VAL A 254 -6.04 -7.96 4.21
C VAL A 254 -5.56 -6.52 4.05
N SER A 255 -6.34 -5.72 3.32
CA SER A 255 -6.06 -4.28 3.21
C SER A 255 -6.13 -3.63 4.59
N GLY A 256 -5.12 -2.85 4.94
CA GLY A 256 -5.00 -2.26 6.26
C GLY A 256 -3.60 -1.71 6.52
N PRO A 257 -3.32 -1.22 7.73
CA PRO A 257 -2.00 -0.71 8.07
C PRO A 257 -0.94 -1.81 8.04
N ILE A 258 0.28 -1.42 7.73
CA ILE A 258 1.46 -2.26 7.92
C ILE A 258 1.96 -2.00 9.34
N THR A 259 2.18 -3.09 10.11
CA THR A 259 2.72 -3.00 11.47
C THR A 259 4.07 -3.69 11.53
N VAL A 260 5.06 -3.03 12.12
CA VAL A 260 6.38 -3.58 12.43
C VAL A 260 6.51 -3.70 13.96
N THR A 261 6.91 -4.86 14.43
CA THR A 261 7.19 -5.12 15.85
C THR A 261 8.69 -5.33 16.05
N THR A 262 9.24 -4.64 17.05
CA THR A 262 10.63 -4.78 17.51
C THR A 262 10.63 -5.07 19.01
N PRO A 263 11.78 -5.42 19.65
CA PRO A 263 11.86 -5.55 21.10
C PRO A 263 11.46 -4.27 21.87
N ASN A 264 11.58 -3.09 21.22
CA ASN A 264 11.24 -1.80 21.80
C ASN A 264 9.79 -1.36 21.52
N GLY A 265 8.92 -2.28 21.05
CA GLY A 265 7.52 -2.00 20.79
C GLY A 265 7.11 -2.17 19.33
N SER A 266 5.91 -1.71 18.98
CA SER A 266 5.36 -1.85 17.65
C SER A 266 4.97 -0.47 17.07
N ALA A 267 5.11 -0.32 15.76
CA ALA A 267 4.64 0.83 15.01
C ALA A 267 3.74 0.39 13.86
N SER A 268 2.70 1.17 13.59
CA SER A 268 1.80 0.97 12.46
C SER A 268 1.88 2.16 11.51
N SER A 269 1.76 1.88 10.21
CA SER A 269 1.69 2.94 9.20
C SER A 269 0.40 3.74 9.33
N THR A 270 0.45 5.04 9.06
CA THR A 270 -0.72 5.91 9.01
C THR A 270 -1.59 5.64 7.78
N ALA A 271 -0.95 5.30 6.65
CA ALA A 271 -1.64 4.89 5.43
C ALA A 271 -1.89 3.37 5.43
N ASN A 272 -3.00 2.96 4.83
CA ASN A 272 -3.30 1.55 4.61
C ASN A 272 -2.62 1.04 3.34
N PHE A 273 -2.04 -0.16 3.42
CA PHE A 273 -1.70 -0.95 2.24
C PHE A 273 -2.97 -1.52 1.63
N ALA A 274 -3.14 -1.40 0.30
CA ALA A 274 -4.29 -1.95 -0.39
C ALA A 274 -3.92 -3.25 -1.11
N VAL A 275 -4.54 -4.35 -0.71
CA VAL A 275 -4.38 -5.65 -1.40
C VAL A 275 -5.13 -5.60 -2.72
N SER A 276 -4.42 -5.87 -3.82
CA SER A 276 -5.02 -5.96 -5.15
C SER A 276 -5.43 -7.40 -5.42
N PRO A 277 -6.71 -7.73 -5.48
CA PRO A 277 -7.14 -9.08 -5.75
C PRO A 277 -6.82 -9.48 -7.21
N PRO A 278 -6.49 -10.76 -7.48
CA PRO A 278 -6.24 -11.24 -8.83
C PRO A 278 -7.50 -11.11 -9.70
N PRO A 279 -7.32 -10.99 -11.04
CA PRO A 279 -8.44 -10.99 -11.95
C PRO A 279 -9.05 -12.39 -12.07
N THR A 280 -10.35 -12.46 -12.37
CA THR A 280 -11.00 -13.70 -12.77
C THR A 280 -11.56 -13.57 -14.18
N ILE A 281 -11.64 -14.69 -14.92
CA ILE A 281 -12.37 -14.78 -16.18
C ILE A 281 -13.57 -15.71 -15.95
N THR A 282 -14.77 -15.15 -16.04
CA THR A 282 -16.02 -15.93 -15.89
C THR A 282 -16.53 -16.46 -17.23
N SER A 283 -16.34 -15.70 -18.31
CA SER A 283 -16.73 -16.08 -19.66
C SER A 283 -15.99 -15.29 -20.73
N PHE A 284 -16.07 -15.76 -21.95
CA PHE A 284 -15.62 -15.02 -23.13
C PHE A 284 -16.46 -15.37 -24.36
N THR A 285 -16.57 -14.45 -25.28
CA THR A 285 -17.34 -14.61 -26.52
C THR A 285 -16.64 -13.91 -27.70
N PRO A 286 -16.60 -14.56 -28.89
CA PRO A 286 -16.99 -15.93 -29.19
C PRO A 286 -16.07 -16.96 -28.54
N THR A 287 -16.50 -18.24 -28.46
CA THR A 287 -15.70 -19.35 -27.91
C THR A 287 -14.76 -19.98 -28.93
N SER A 288 -14.88 -19.59 -30.21
CA SER A 288 -14.00 -20.02 -31.29
C SER A 288 -13.88 -18.92 -32.34
N GLY A 289 -12.76 -18.90 -33.07
CA GLY A 289 -12.54 -17.92 -34.12
C GLY A 289 -11.21 -18.08 -34.82
N LYS A 290 -11.03 -17.31 -35.90
CA LYS A 290 -9.76 -17.24 -36.66
C LYS A 290 -8.80 -16.24 -36.01
N VAL A 291 -7.55 -16.26 -36.43
CA VAL A 291 -6.61 -15.15 -36.21
C VAL A 291 -7.26 -13.85 -36.69
N GLY A 292 -7.17 -12.78 -35.89
CA GLY A 292 -7.83 -11.51 -36.13
C GLY A 292 -9.27 -11.40 -35.58
N THR A 293 -9.84 -12.49 -35.04
CA THR A 293 -11.14 -12.40 -34.35
C THR A 293 -11.02 -11.59 -33.07
N GLN A 294 -11.89 -10.61 -32.90
CA GLN A 294 -12.04 -9.91 -31.63
C GLN A 294 -12.83 -10.77 -30.64
N ILE A 295 -12.34 -10.87 -29.43
CA ILE A 295 -13.01 -11.53 -28.29
C ILE A 295 -13.37 -10.50 -27.24
N THR A 296 -14.50 -10.71 -26.60
CA THR A 296 -14.91 -10.00 -25.39
C THR A 296 -14.76 -10.94 -24.20
N VAL A 297 -14.00 -10.53 -23.20
CA VAL A 297 -13.76 -11.28 -21.96
C VAL A 297 -14.55 -10.61 -20.85
N THR A 298 -15.31 -11.41 -20.10
CA THR A 298 -16.06 -10.97 -18.91
C THR A 298 -15.47 -11.63 -17.67
N GLY A 299 -15.33 -10.85 -16.60
CA GLY A 299 -14.71 -11.33 -15.36
C GLY A 299 -14.80 -10.33 -14.23
N THR A 300 -13.87 -10.39 -13.28
CA THR A 300 -13.74 -9.40 -12.20
C THR A 300 -12.29 -8.91 -12.11
N ASN A 301 -12.10 -7.74 -11.51
CA ASN A 301 -10.78 -7.12 -11.28
C ASN A 301 -9.95 -6.97 -12.58
N LEU A 302 -10.60 -6.66 -13.71
CA LEU A 302 -9.94 -6.49 -15.00
C LEU A 302 -9.34 -5.10 -15.20
N THR A 303 -9.58 -4.17 -14.28
CA THR A 303 -8.99 -2.82 -14.32
C THR A 303 -7.47 -2.89 -14.33
N GLY A 304 -6.84 -2.13 -15.24
CA GLY A 304 -5.38 -2.10 -15.38
C GLY A 304 -4.79 -3.36 -16.01
N ALA A 305 -5.59 -4.17 -16.74
CA ALA A 305 -5.05 -5.32 -17.46
C ALA A 305 -3.98 -4.87 -18.46
N THR A 306 -2.78 -5.44 -18.31
CA THR A 306 -1.60 -5.15 -19.14
C THR A 306 -1.40 -6.17 -20.24
N ALA A 307 -1.94 -7.39 -20.08
CA ALA A 307 -1.80 -8.46 -21.07
C ALA A 307 -2.99 -9.42 -21.03
N LEU A 308 -3.26 -10.00 -22.19
CA LEU A 308 -4.11 -11.18 -22.35
C LEU A 308 -3.36 -12.16 -23.24
N THR A 309 -3.37 -13.46 -22.89
CA THR A 309 -2.85 -14.53 -23.77
C THR A 309 -3.98 -15.49 -24.15
N VAL A 310 -3.86 -16.12 -25.33
CA VAL A 310 -4.74 -17.17 -25.82
C VAL A 310 -3.91 -18.38 -26.21
N GLY A 311 -4.07 -19.48 -25.48
CA GLY A 311 -3.21 -20.66 -25.65
C GLY A 311 -1.71 -20.34 -25.49
N GLY A 312 -1.37 -19.39 -24.65
CA GLY A 312 0.01 -18.91 -24.41
C GLY A 312 0.50 -17.85 -25.39
N ALA A 313 -0.21 -17.56 -26.50
CA ALA A 313 0.16 -16.49 -27.43
C ALA A 313 -0.41 -15.14 -26.99
N ALA A 314 0.42 -14.09 -26.99
CA ALA A 314 0.01 -12.76 -26.56
C ALA A 314 -1.02 -12.14 -27.52
N ALA A 315 -2.24 -11.86 -27.04
CA ALA A 315 -3.28 -11.18 -27.77
C ALA A 315 -2.90 -9.73 -28.09
N THR A 316 -3.48 -9.18 -29.15
CA THR A 316 -3.26 -7.78 -29.56
C THR A 316 -4.51 -6.93 -29.28
N GLY A 317 -4.32 -5.61 -29.17
CA GLY A 317 -5.44 -4.68 -28.98
C GLY A 317 -6.24 -4.90 -27.71
N VAL A 318 -5.57 -5.27 -26.62
CA VAL A 318 -6.20 -5.42 -25.29
C VAL A 318 -6.73 -4.05 -24.86
N THR A 319 -8.05 -3.96 -24.65
CA THR A 319 -8.73 -2.74 -24.22
C THR A 319 -9.69 -3.06 -23.09
N VAL A 320 -9.50 -2.43 -21.94
CA VAL A 320 -10.38 -2.56 -20.78
C VAL A 320 -11.55 -1.59 -20.91
N SER A 321 -12.75 -2.12 -21.02
CA SER A 321 -13.99 -1.33 -21.16
C SER A 321 -14.60 -1.01 -19.78
N SER A 322 -14.40 -1.89 -18.80
CA SER A 322 -14.89 -1.74 -17.43
C SER A 322 -14.11 -2.65 -16.48
N PRO A 323 -14.28 -2.53 -15.14
CA PRO A 323 -13.69 -3.46 -14.18
C PRO A 323 -14.07 -4.94 -14.42
N THR A 324 -15.11 -5.19 -15.22
CA THR A 324 -15.65 -6.54 -15.48
C THR A 324 -15.59 -6.96 -16.95
N GLN A 325 -15.06 -6.11 -17.84
CA GLN A 325 -15.02 -6.42 -19.27
C GLN A 325 -13.77 -5.86 -19.95
N LEU A 326 -13.16 -6.67 -20.82
CA LEU A 326 -12.13 -6.25 -21.76
C LEU A 326 -12.34 -6.89 -23.13
N THR A 327 -11.75 -6.29 -24.17
CA THR A 327 -11.70 -6.85 -25.51
C THR A 327 -10.26 -7.06 -25.95
N ALA A 328 -10.04 -8.03 -26.82
CA ALA A 328 -8.74 -8.29 -27.43
C ALA A 328 -8.89 -9.02 -28.75
N THR A 329 -7.79 -9.11 -29.53
CA THR A 329 -7.76 -9.75 -30.84
C THR A 329 -6.86 -10.99 -30.81
N ILE A 330 -7.34 -12.09 -31.39
CA ILE A 330 -6.59 -13.35 -31.49
C ILE A 330 -5.34 -13.14 -32.36
N PRO A 331 -4.13 -13.40 -31.83
CA PRO A 331 -2.89 -13.09 -32.53
C PRO A 331 -2.52 -14.16 -33.56
N PRO A 332 -1.65 -13.85 -34.55
CA PRO A 332 -1.02 -14.85 -35.41
C PRO A 332 -0.26 -15.90 -34.59
N GLY A 333 -0.35 -17.18 -35.02
CA GLY A 333 0.33 -18.28 -34.34
C GLY A 333 -0.34 -18.80 -33.06
N ALA A 334 -1.46 -18.17 -32.63
CA ALA A 334 -2.22 -18.69 -31.50
C ALA A 334 -2.72 -20.12 -31.78
N GLY A 335 -2.59 -21.00 -30.79
CA GLY A 335 -3.26 -22.30 -30.71
C GLY A 335 -4.45 -22.27 -29.78
N ALA A 336 -5.28 -23.32 -29.84
CA ALA A 336 -6.36 -23.50 -28.88
C ALA A 336 -5.82 -23.60 -27.46
N GLY A 337 -6.51 -22.97 -26.51
CA GLY A 337 -6.10 -22.98 -25.11
C GLY A 337 -6.88 -22.01 -24.26
N THR A 338 -6.60 -22.01 -22.97
CA THR A 338 -7.22 -21.07 -22.03
C THR A 338 -6.76 -19.64 -22.29
N LEU A 339 -7.63 -18.70 -21.95
CA LEU A 339 -7.27 -17.30 -21.86
C LEU A 339 -6.64 -17.04 -20.50
N GLN A 340 -5.58 -16.22 -20.46
CA GLN A 340 -5.01 -15.72 -19.23
C GLN A 340 -4.88 -14.20 -19.31
N VAL A 341 -5.49 -13.50 -18.36
CA VAL A 341 -5.36 -12.05 -18.20
C VAL A 341 -4.39 -11.73 -17.07
N THR A 342 -3.57 -10.69 -17.25
CA THR A 342 -2.65 -10.17 -16.24
C THR A 342 -3.02 -8.73 -15.90
N THR A 343 -3.17 -8.45 -14.60
CA THR A 343 -3.44 -7.12 -14.04
C THR A 343 -2.42 -6.82 -12.95
N PRO A 344 -2.37 -5.60 -12.39
CA PRO A 344 -1.58 -5.32 -11.18
C PRO A 344 -1.92 -6.22 -9.99
N GLY A 345 -3.12 -6.81 -9.96
CA GLY A 345 -3.56 -7.78 -8.94
C GLY A 345 -3.07 -9.21 -9.16
N GLY A 346 -2.33 -9.50 -10.24
CA GLY A 346 -1.88 -10.83 -10.60
C GLY A 346 -2.47 -11.35 -11.91
N SER A 347 -2.52 -12.67 -12.07
CA SER A 347 -3.04 -13.30 -13.29
C SER A 347 -4.23 -14.21 -12.98
N GLY A 348 -5.20 -14.24 -13.91
CA GLY A 348 -6.35 -15.15 -13.86
C GLY A 348 -6.57 -15.84 -15.20
N SER A 349 -6.99 -17.11 -15.15
CA SER A 349 -7.21 -17.93 -16.35
C SER A 349 -8.67 -18.34 -16.49
N SER A 350 -9.11 -18.52 -17.74
CA SER A 350 -10.43 -19.08 -18.04
C SER A 350 -10.50 -20.57 -17.71
N SER A 351 -11.66 -21.06 -17.31
CA SER A 351 -11.93 -22.48 -17.09
C SER A 351 -12.06 -23.28 -18.40
N SER A 352 -12.44 -22.59 -19.49
CA SER A 352 -12.62 -23.18 -20.82
C SER A 352 -11.55 -22.67 -21.79
N ALA A 353 -11.26 -23.47 -22.81
CA ALA A 353 -10.32 -23.13 -23.86
C ALA A 353 -11.03 -22.41 -25.02
N PHE A 354 -10.38 -21.42 -25.60
CA PHE A 354 -10.76 -20.85 -26.89
C PHE A 354 -10.29 -21.78 -28.00
N GLN A 355 -11.17 -22.06 -28.98
CA GLN A 355 -10.83 -22.88 -30.15
C GLN A 355 -10.37 -22.00 -31.31
N VAL A 356 -9.13 -22.17 -31.76
CA VAL A 356 -8.59 -21.43 -32.90
C VAL A 356 -8.90 -22.16 -34.20
N ILE A 357 -9.47 -21.42 -35.16
CA ILE A 357 -9.83 -21.93 -36.48
C ILE A 357 -8.78 -21.50 -37.50
N HIS A 358 -8.02 -22.46 -38.01
CA HIS A 358 -6.91 -22.24 -38.93
C HIS A 358 -7.33 -22.46 -40.37
N SER A 359 -6.96 -21.54 -41.26
CA SER A 359 -7.20 -21.64 -42.71
C SER A 359 -5.97 -22.22 -43.39
N ARG A 360 -6.23 -23.04 -44.40
CA ARG A 360 -5.19 -23.76 -45.16
C ARG A 360 -5.26 -23.40 -46.65
N ARG A 361 -4.09 -23.23 -47.26
CA ARG A 361 -3.91 -23.17 -48.69
C ARG A 361 -3.28 -24.49 -49.17
N VAL A 362 -3.81 -25.07 -50.21
CA VAL A 362 -3.28 -26.28 -50.82
C VAL A 362 -2.83 -25.94 -52.25
N SER A 363 -1.58 -26.25 -52.58
CA SER A 363 -1.06 -26.17 -53.94
C SER A 363 -1.05 -27.56 -54.59
N LEU A 364 -1.13 -27.62 -55.91
CA LEU A 364 -1.00 -28.87 -56.66
C LEU A 364 -0.32 -28.58 -58.00
N SER A 365 0.73 -29.32 -58.30
CA SER A 365 1.43 -29.40 -59.59
C SER A 365 1.41 -30.81 -60.10
N LEU A 366 1.20 -31.01 -61.38
CA LEU A 366 1.14 -32.31 -62.05
C LEU A 366 2.30 -32.45 -63.00
N THR A 367 3.00 -33.58 -62.89
CA THR A 367 4.00 -34.07 -63.86
C THR A 367 3.44 -35.31 -64.55
N ARG A 368 4.20 -35.92 -65.48
CA ARG A 368 3.76 -37.12 -66.18
C ARG A 368 3.48 -38.32 -65.26
N THR A 369 4.20 -38.42 -64.16
CA THR A 369 4.12 -39.58 -63.28
C THR A 369 3.69 -39.24 -61.86
N ARG A 370 3.69 -37.95 -61.47
CA ARG A 370 3.44 -37.55 -60.11
C ARG A 370 2.55 -36.30 -60.00
N ALA A 371 1.75 -36.30 -58.95
CA ALA A 371 1.07 -35.12 -58.43
C ALA A 371 1.75 -34.66 -57.13
N ARG A 372 2.32 -33.47 -57.12
CA ARG A 372 3.06 -32.91 -55.98
C ARG A 372 2.46 -31.59 -55.56
N GLY A 373 2.61 -31.26 -54.28
CA GLY A 373 2.16 -29.99 -53.75
C GLY A 373 2.52 -29.79 -52.30
N SER A 374 1.90 -28.76 -51.76
CA SER A 374 2.03 -28.45 -50.35
C SER A 374 0.74 -27.98 -49.75
N VAL A 375 0.62 -28.21 -48.44
CA VAL A 375 -0.40 -27.56 -47.60
C VAL A 375 0.35 -26.54 -46.73
N THR A 376 -0.18 -25.33 -46.62
CA THR A 376 0.33 -24.27 -45.76
C THR A 376 -0.81 -23.71 -44.92
N ALA A 377 -0.58 -23.50 -43.64
CA ALA A 377 -1.49 -22.70 -42.81
C ALA A 377 -1.27 -21.24 -43.14
N THR A 378 -2.35 -20.49 -43.39
CA THR A 378 -2.27 -19.09 -43.85
C THR A 378 -2.03 -18.12 -42.71
N ASP A 379 -2.15 -18.59 -41.48
CA ASP A 379 -2.01 -17.87 -40.22
C ASP A 379 -0.75 -18.25 -39.41
N GLY A 380 0.14 -19.07 -40.02
CA GLY A 380 1.39 -19.49 -39.41
C GLY A 380 1.31 -20.73 -38.49
N PHE A 381 0.12 -21.31 -38.27
CA PHE A 381 -0.03 -22.47 -37.41
C PHE A 381 0.32 -23.79 -38.12
N THR A 382 1.58 -24.19 -38.07
CA THR A 382 2.15 -25.27 -38.86
C THR A 382 1.52 -26.65 -38.61
N LYS A 383 0.94 -26.90 -37.41
CA LYS A 383 0.26 -28.19 -37.13
C LYS A 383 -0.92 -28.49 -38.04
N CYS A 384 -1.54 -27.45 -38.64
CA CYS A 384 -2.58 -27.64 -39.65
C CYS A 384 -2.05 -27.95 -41.06
N ALA A 385 -0.74 -28.05 -41.24
CA ALA A 385 -0.09 -28.37 -42.51
C ALA A 385 0.79 -29.62 -42.43
N SER A 386 1.38 -29.92 -41.27
CA SER A 386 2.35 -31.00 -41.06
C SER A 386 1.67 -32.28 -40.60
N GLY A 387 2.01 -33.42 -41.22
CA GLY A 387 1.53 -34.77 -40.82
C GLY A 387 0.00 -34.96 -40.99
N ILE A 388 -0.66 -34.13 -41.81
CA ILE A 388 -2.10 -34.20 -41.98
C ILE A 388 -2.54 -35.04 -43.16
N PRO A 389 -3.74 -35.63 -43.15
CA PRO A 389 -4.29 -36.32 -44.28
C PRO A 389 -4.48 -35.38 -45.48
N ILE A 390 -4.03 -35.82 -46.64
CA ILE A 390 -4.24 -35.15 -47.94
C ILE A 390 -4.82 -36.13 -48.93
N GLN A 391 -5.79 -35.71 -49.74
CA GLN A 391 -6.48 -36.54 -50.73
C GLN A 391 -6.24 -35.97 -52.11
N LEU A 392 -5.82 -36.87 -53.05
CA LEU A 392 -5.87 -36.58 -54.46
C LEU A 392 -7.22 -37.01 -55.00
N GLN A 393 -7.91 -36.09 -55.69
CA GLN A 393 -9.21 -36.32 -56.28
C GLN A 393 -9.16 -36.05 -57.79
N VAL A 394 -9.83 -36.89 -58.56
CA VAL A 394 -10.01 -36.72 -60.04
C VAL A 394 -11.47 -36.36 -60.35
N ARG A 395 -11.68 -35.54 -61.34
CA ARG A 395 -13.02 -35.20 -61.83
C ARG A 395 -13.47 -36.24 -62.85
N SER A 396 -14.55 -36.99 -62.55
CA SER A 396 -15.14 -38.01 -63.40
C SER A 396 -16.66 -37.81 -63.41
N ARG A 397 -17.27 -37.75 -64.61
CA ARG A 397 -18.72 -37.52 -64.83
C ARG A 397 -19.27 -36.36 -64.00
N GLY A 398 -18.54 -35.25 -64.03
CA GLY A 398 -18.95 -34.01 -63.30
C GLY A 398 -18.66 -34.01 -61.80
N ARG A 399 -18.29 -35.12 -61.18
CA ARG A 399 -18.06 -35.23 -59.72
C ARG A 399 -16.59 -35.47 -59.40
N TRP A 400 -16.15 -35.02 -58.18
CA TRP A 400 -14.82 -35.29 -57.66
C TRP A 400 -14.81 -36.62 -56.92
N ARG A 401 -13.92 -37.53 -57.34
CA ARG A 401 -13.69 -38.84 -56.68
C ARG A 401 -12.27 -38.90 -56.13
N ARG A 402 -12.11 -39.40 -54.87
CA ARG A 402 -10.79 -39.70 -54.27
C ARG A 402 -10.14 -40.83 -55.01
N VAL A 403 -8.90 -40.65 -55.45
CA VAL A 403 -8.08 -41.67 -56.13
C VAL A 403 -6.88 -42.10 -55.27
N SER A 404 -6.43 -41.25 -54.37
CA SER A 404 -5.36 -41.59 -53.43
C SER A 404 -5.42 -40.73 -52.20
N SER A 405 -4.81 -41.17 -51.12
CA SER A 405 -4.60 -40.39 -49.92
C SER A 405 -3.24 -40.72 -49.29
N ASP A 406 -2.65 -39.73 -48.63
CA ASP A 406 -1.35 -39.83 -47.97
C ASP A 406 -1.32 -38.79 -46.81
N LEU A 407 -0.24 -38.80 -46.03
CA LEU A 407 0.02 -37.75 -45.05
C LEU A 407 1.01 -36.73 -45.66
N THR A 408 0.86 -35.49 -45.29
CA THR A 408 1.87 -34.46 -45.57
C THR A 408 3.13 -34.72 -44.76
N THR A 409 4.28 -34.33 -45.28
CA THR A 409 5.54 -34.32 -44.52
C THR A 409 5.48 -33.29 -43.39
N THR A 410 6.51 -33.27 -42.53
CA THR A 410 6.68 -32.24 -41.48
C THR A 410 6.72 -30.81 -42.03
N THR A 411 7.08 -30.63 -43.31
CA THR A 411 7.07 -29.34 -44.02
C THR A 411 5.80 -29.12 -44.83
N GLY A 412 4.76 -29.93 -44.64
CA GLY A 412 3.46 -29.82 -45.33
C GLY A 412 3.48 -30.31 -46.78
N ARG A 413 4.55 -30.92 -47.29
CA ARG A 413 4.65 -31.41 -48.68
C ARG A 413 3.98 -32.77 -48.85
N PHE A 414 3.47 -33.01 -50.05
CA PHE A 414 2.90 -34.31 -50.43
C PHE A 414 3.29 -34.72 -51.87
N SER A 415 3.23 -36.01 -52.17
CA SER A 415 3.52 -36.54 -53.51
C SER A 415 2.73 -37.81 -53.74
N PHE A 416 1.90 -37.84 -54.78
CA PHE A 416 1.17 -39.01 -55.23
C PHE A 416 1.70 -39.52 -56.58
N SER A 417 1.72 -40.83 -56.78
CA SER A 417 1.88 -41.44 -58.11
C SER A 417 0.62 -41.18 -58.91
N ASN A 418 0.78 -40.80 -60.17
CA ASN A 418 -0.36 -40.43 -61.05
C ASN A 418 -0.09 -40.91 -62.46
N SER A 419 -0.88 -41.85 -62.94
CA SER A 419 -0.72 -42.48 -64.25
C SER A 419 -1.82 -42.17 -65.25
N ALA A 420 -2.99 -41.68 -64.80
CA ALA A 420 -4.16 -41.42 -65.66
C ALA A 420 -4.25 -39.98 -66.16
N ALA A 421 -4.78 -39.77 -67.35
CA ALA A 421 -5.17 -38.46 -67.82
C ALA A 421 -6.41 -37.97 -67.06
N GLY A 422 -6.49 -36.66 -66.78
CA GLY A 422 -7.66 -36.15 -66.07
C GLY A 422 -7.46 -34.78 -65.44
N ARG A 423 -8.51 -34.29 -64.83
CA ARG A 423 -8.50 -33.05 -64.06
C ARG A 423 -8.46 -33.38 -62.58
N TYR A 424 -7.45 -32.91 -61.88
CA TYR A 424 -7.15 -33.28 -60.50
C TYR A 424 -7.23 -32.07 -59.58
N ARG A 425 -7.49 -32.32 -58.29
CA ARG A 425 -7.28 -31.39 -57.19
C ARG A 425 -6.75 -32.17 -55.98
N ALA A 426 -5.98 -31.49 -55.13
CA ALA A 426 -5.62 -31.99 -53.82
C ALA A 426 -6.53 -31.34 -52.76
N VAL A 427 -6.95 -32.11 -51.78
CA VAL A 427 -7.84 -31.68 -50.70
C VAL A 427 -7.28 -32.07 -49.36
N ALA A 428 -7.06 -31.13 -48.51
CA ALA A 428 -6.83 -31.37 -47.07
C ALA A 428 -8.20 -31.34 -46.39
N PRO A 429 -8.74 -32.42 -45.85
CA PRO A 429 -10.03 -32.47 -45.20
C PRO A 429 -10.09 -31.57 -43.97
N HIS A 430 -11.27 -31.19 -43.51
CA HIS A 430 -11.47 -30.60 -42.18
C HIS A 430 -10.90 -31.55 -41.13
N ALA A 431 -10.25 -31.01 -40.10
CA ALA A 431 -9.71 -31.77 -39.00
C ALA A 431 -9.81 -30.98 -37.68
N ASN A 432 -10.20 -31.70 -36.65
CA ASN A 432 -10.06 -31.23 -35.27
C ASN A 432 -8.82 -31.89 -34.70
N LEU A 433 -7.89 -31.09 -34.20
CA LEU A 433 -6.65 -31.61 -33.59
C LEU A 433 -6.92 -31.95 -32.12
N SER A 434 -6.12 -32.85 -31.55
CA SER A 434 -6.20 -33.18 -30.12
C SER A 434 -5.90 -32.00 -29.19
N SER A 435 -5.23 -30.96 -29.72
CA SER A 435 -5.00 -29.70 -29.05
C SER A 435 -6.24 -28.82 -28.95
N GLY A 436 -7.37 -29.18 -29.59
CA GLY A 436 -8.57 -28.36 -29.68
C GLY A 436 -8.60 -27.39 -30.85
N ASP A 437 -7.53 -27.31 -31.65
CA ASP A 437 -7.47 -26.48 -32.86
C ASP A 437 -8.30 -27.07 -33.97
N ILE A 438 -8.92 -26.19 -34.77
CA ILE A 438 -9.76 -26.55 -35.91
C ILE A 438 -9.03 -26.18 -37.20
N CYS A 439 -8.67 -27.20 -38.00
CA CYS A 439 -8.08 -26.99 -39.31
C CYS A 439 -9.17 -27.03 -40.39
N ASN A 440 -9.56 -25.89 -40.95
CA ASN A 440 -10.55 -25.84 -42.01
C ASN A 440 -10.12 -26.65 -43.24
N ARG A 441 -11.10 -27.15 -43.97
CA ARG A 441 -10.86 -27.79 -45.26
C ARG A 441 -10.13 -26.85 -46.22
N GLY A 442 -9.02 -27.32 -46.80
CA GLY A 442 -8.31 -26.65 -47.88
C GLY A 442 -8.39 -27.47 -49.17
N ALA A 443 -8.47 -26.80 -50.31
CA ALA A 443 -8.39 -27.48 -51.61
C ALA A 443 -7.57 -26.63 -52.61
N SER A 444 -6.77 -27.33 -53.43
CA SER A 444 -6.07 -26.69 -54.55
C SER A 444 -7.05 -26.25 -55.63
N SER A 445 -6.64 -25.31 -56.49
CA SER A 445 -7.20 -25.17 -57.83
C SER A 445 -7.05 -26.50 -58.58
N SER A 446 -7.95 -26.70 -59.56
CA SER A 446 -7.82 -27.92 -60.39
C SER A 446 -6.71 -27.76 -61.40
N ALA A 447 -5.88 -28.81 -61.49
CA ALA A 447 -4.87 -28.94 -62.53
C ALA A 447 -5.25 -30.05 -63.54
N ARG A 448 -4.88 -29.89 -64.82
CA ARG A 448 -5.20 -30.84 -65.88
C ARG A 448 -3.95 -31.55 -66.33
N ARG A 449 -4.06 -32.85 -66.43
CA ARG A 449 -3.08 -33.70 -67.13
C ARG A 449 -3.66 -34.12 -68.45
N SER A 450 -2.99 -33.81 -69.57
CA SER A 450 -3.38 -34.23 -70.92
C SER A 450 -2.96 -35.69 -71.18
N SER A 451 -3.79 -36.45 -71.89
CA SER A 451 -3.34 -37.66 -72.56
C SER A 451 -2.39 -37.27 -73.71
N ARG A 452 -1.21 -37.89 -73.81
CA ARG A 452 -0.49 -37.82 -75.10
C ARG A 452 -1.34 -38.54 -76.14
N ARG A 453 -1.52 -37.89 -77.28
CA ARG A 453 -1.71 -38.67 -78.54
C ARG A 453 -0.46 -39.37 -78.90
#